data_40ef7a85ec88026db77bcb4c0a97310c
#
_entry.id   40ef7a85ec88026db77bcb4c0a97310c
#
_cell.length_a   1.000
_cell.length_b   1.000
_cell.length_c   1.000
_cell.angle_alpha   90.00
_cell.angle_beta   90.00
_cell.angle_gamma   90.00
#
_symmetry.space_group_name_H-M   'P 1'
#
loop_
_entity.id
_entity.type
_entity.pdbx_description
1 polymer ?
#
loop_
_entity_poly.entity_id
_entity_poly.type
_entity_poly.pdbx_seq_one_letter_code
_entity_poly.pdbx_strand_id
1 'polypeptide(L)'
;MPVTTDSRHPWRVVPNLARGMVPDGLDQLWVADITYIRLQEEFAYLAIMLDAFSRRVIGWALETHLEARLAVTALSMALAARQPTPGSLIHHSDRGIQYACGDYTDLLQRHDIAPSMSRVGNPYDNAKAESFMKTLKQEEVNGQTYRDAQHARNAIGAFIEEVYNRQRLHSALAYRPPAEFEASLPRCRAAAQQPRIAPVTHQPAQPPQALGTCP
;
A
#
# COMPACT_ATOMS: atom_id res chain seq x y z
N MET A 1 13.21 -18.31 -6.89
CA MET A 1 12.52 -17.02 -6.91
C MET A 1 12.67 -16.36 -5.54
N PRO A 2 13.04 -15.08 -5.47
CA PRO A 2 13.09 -14.39 -4.18
C PRO A 2 11.69 -14.31 -3.54
N VAL A 3 11.65 -14.52 -2.23
CA VAL A 3 10.43 -14.39 -1.43
C VAL A 3 10.35 -12.93 -0.97
N THR A 4 9.27 -12.23 -1.32
CA THR A 4 9.07 -10.81 -0.96
C THR A 4 8.29 -10.62 0.35
N THR A 5 7.61 -11.67 0.83
CA THR A 5 6.80 -11.61 2.05
C THR A 5 7.26 -12.67 3.04
N ASP A 6 7.76 -12.25 4.21
CA ASP A 6 7.93 -13.12 5.38
C ASP A 6 6.87 -12.75 6.42
N SER A 7 5.88 -13.64 6.59
CA SER A 7 4.78 -13.48 7.55
C SER A 7 5.10 -14.07 8.93
N ARG A 8 6.29 -14.67 9.13
CA ARG A 8 6.73 -15.33 10.39
C ARG A 8 7.60 -14.42 11.22
N HIS A 9 7.10 -13.23 11.56
CA HIS A 9 7.81 -12.27 12.38
C HIS A 9 7.03 -11.99 13.69
N PRO A 10 7.73 -11.58 14.78
CA PRO A 10 7.10 -11.30 16.08
C PRO A 10 6.34 -9.96 16.13
N TRP A 11 6.32 -9.20 15.05
CA TRP A 11 5.68 -7.89 14.98
C TRP A 11 4.15 -8.01 15.01
N ARG A 12 3.51 -6.99 15.55
CA ARG A 12 2.06 -6.94 15.71
C ARG A 12 1.33 -7.04 14.37
N VAL A 13 0.51 -8.06 14.21
CA VAL A 13 -0.45 -8.18 13.10
C VAL A 13 -1.71 -7.41 13.47
N VAL A 14 -2.17 -6.54 12.54
CA VAL A 14 -3.39 -5.76 12.73
C VAL A 14 -4.58 -6.40 12.00
N PRO A 15 -5.83 -6.13 12.45
CA PRO A 15 -7.03 -6.65 11.79
C PRO A 15 -7.16 -6.20 10.34
N ASN A 16 -7.84 -7.01 9.51
CA ASN A 16 -8.20 -6.63 8.15
C ASN A 16 -9.41 -5.67 8.16
N LEU A 17 -9.17 -4.37 8.12
CA LEU A 17 -10.19 -3.32 8.07
C LEU A 17 -10.71 -3.09 6.65
N ALA A 18 -9.96 -3.52 5.62
CA ALA A 18 -10.35 -3.35 4.21
C ALA A 18 -11.38 -4.40 3.74
N ARG A 19 -11.63 -5.44 4.54
CA ARG A 19 -12.54 -6.53 4.16
C ARG A 19 -13.97 -6.01 3.96
N GLY A 20 -14.49 -6.20 2.74
CA GLY A 20 -15.84 -5.77 2.40
C GLY A 20 -15.97 -4.25 2.19
N MET A 21 -14.89 -3.49 2.34
CA MET A 21 -14.91 -2.07 2.06
C MET A 21 -14.95 -1.80 0.56
N VAL A 22 -15.93 -1.02 0.14
CA VAL A 22 -16.04 -0.49 -1.21
C VAL A 22 -15.85 1.01 -1.11
N PRO A 23 -14.65 1.54 -1.41
CA PRO A 23 -14.42 2.98 -1.35
C PRO A 23 -15.28 3.69 -2.40
N ASP A 24 -15.89 4.79 -2.02
CA ASP A 24 -16.73 5.65 -2.86
C ASP A 24 -16.10 7.03 -3.11
N GLY A 25 -14.87 7.24 -2.61
CA GLY A 25 -14.10 8.44 -2.77
C GLY A 25 -12.58 8.20 -2.73
N LEU A 26 -11.83 9.24 -3.10
CA LEU A 26 -10.38 9.25 -3.00
C LEU A 26 -9.92 9.20 -1.53
N ASP A 27 -8.74 8.62 -1.33
CA ASP A 27 -8.02 8.65 -0.07
C ASP A 27 -8.79 8.04 1.14
N GLN A 28 -9.67 7.07 0.85
CA GLN A 28 -10.36 6.26 1.87
C GLN A 28 -9.64 4.93 2.13
N LEU A 29 -9.07 4.34 1.08
CA LEU A 29 -8.32 3.09 1.15
C LEU A 29 -7.13 3.14 0.20
N TRP A 30 -5.94 3.08 0.76
CA TRP A 30 -4.72 2.83 -0.02
C TRP A 30 -4.29 1.39 0.15
N VAL A 31 -3.87 0.76 -0.94
CA VAL A 31 -3.34 -0.60 -0.93
C VAL A 31 -1.88 -0.59 -1.35
N ALA A 32 -1.06 -1.36 -0.63
CA ALA A 32 0.37 -1.46 -0.86
C ALA A 32 0.77 -2.89 -1.20
N ASP A 33 1.80 -3.01 -2.02
CA ASP A 33 2.41 -4.29 -2.36
C ASP A 33 3.88 -4.12 -2.77
N ILE A 34 4.67 -5.19 -2.65
CA ILE A 34 6.07 -5.23 -3.06
C ILE A 34 6.28 -6.38 -4.03
N THR A 35 6.96 -6.10 -5.13
CA THR A 35 7.39 -7.13 -6.08
C THR A 35 8.87 -7.03 -6.38
N TYR A 36 9.48 -8.12 -6.86
CA TYR A 36 10.85 -8.10 -7.36
C TYR A 36 10.86 -7.85 -8.87
N ILE A 37 11.91 -7.16 -9.31
CA ILE A 37 12.23 -6.85 -10.70
C ILE A 37 13.58 -7.50 -11.01
N ARG A 38 13.64 -8.28 -12.10
CA ARG A 38 14.89 -8.88 -12.55
C ARG A 38 15.74 -7.82 -13.25
N LEU A 39 16.95 -7.62 -12.77
CA LEU A 39 18.01 -6.89 -13.47
C LEU A 39 18.94 -7.88 -14.17
N GLN A 40 19.89 -7.38 -14.90
CA GLN A 40 20.84 -8.21 -15.65
C GLN A 40 21.64 -9.14 -14.72
N GLU A 41 22.17 -8.63 -13.62
CA GLU A 41 23.01 -9.39 -12.70
C GLU A 41 22.38 -9.64 -11.32
N GLU A 42 21.40 -8.83 -10.91
CA GLU A 42 20.80 -8.88 -9.59
C GLU A 42 19.28 -8.72 -9.64
N PHE A 43 18.65 -8.52 -8.47
CA PHE A 43 17.23 -8.16 -8.37
C PHE A 43 17.09 -6.77 -7.75
N ALA A 44 16.09 -6.04 -8.19
CA ALA A 44 15.55 -4.89 -7.47
C ALA A 44 14.17 -5.22 -6.93
N TYR A 45 13.71 -4.41 -5.99
CA TYR A 45 12.40 -4.51 -5.37
C TYR A 45 11.64 -3.22 -5.61
N LEU A 46 10.40 -3.36 -6.05
CA LEU A 46 9.48 -2.26 -6.28
C LEU A 46 8.38 -2.30 -5.23
N ALA A 47 8.26 -1.26 -4.42
CA ALA A 47 7.09 -1.01 -3.58
C ALA A 47 6.17 -0.01 -4.26
N ILE A 48 4.85 -0.25 -4.17
CA ILE A 48 3.83 0.68 -4.69
C ILE A 48 2.79 0.99 -3.64
N MET A 49 2.18 2.16 -3.80
CA MET A 49 1.01 2.60 -3.08
C MET A 49 -0.05 3.00 -4.10
N LEU A 50 -1.23 2.40 -4.03
CA LEU A 50 -2.31 2.59 -4.98
C LEU A 50 -3.58 3.04 -4.24
N ASP A 51 -4.20 4.10 -4.72
CA ASP A 51 -5.54 4.48 -4.28
C ASP A 51 -6.57 3.48 -4.80
N ALA A 52 -7.30 2.85 -3.89
CA ALA A 52 -8.18 1.73 -4.22
C ALA A 52 -9.46 2.17 -4.96
N PHE A 53 -9.85 3.45 -4.90
CA PHE A 53 -10.98 4.00 -5.61
C PHE A 53 -10.61 4.37 -7.05
N SER A 54 -9.58 5.20 -7.22
CA SER A 54 -9.16 5.69 -8.54
C SER A 54 -8.24 4.74 -9.29
N ARG A 55 -7.70 3.71 -8.64
CA ARG A 55 -6.68 2.79 -9.19
C ARG A 55 -5.35 3.49 -9.51
N ARG A 56 -5.18 4.74 -9.16
CA ARG A 56 -3.97 5.48 -9.40
C ARG A 56 -2.84 5.01 -8.49
N VAL A 57 -1.67 4.78 -9.05
CA VAL A 57 -0.45 4.63 -8.27
C VAL A 57 -0.02 6.02 -7.81
N ILE A 58 -0.02 6.23 -6.50
CA ILE A 58 0.18 7.54 -5.85
C ILE A 58 1.53 7.65 -5.16
N GLY A 59 2.23 6.53 -5.00
CA GLY A 59 3.58 6.47 -4.47
C GLY A 59 4.26 5.17 -4.88
N TRP A 60 5.55 5.24 -5.12
CA TRP A 60 6.35 4.07 -5.45
C TRP A 60 7.84 4.31 -5.13
N ALA A 61 8.57 3.22 -4.94
CA ALA A 61 10.01 3.24 -4.76
C ALA A 61 10.63 1.96 -5.33
N LEU A 62 11.86 2.05 -5.87
CA LEU A 62 12.60 0.91 -6.37
C LEU A 62 14.01 0.93 -5.79
N GLU A 63 14.43 -0.16 -5.14
CA GLU A 63 15.72 -0.32 -4.50
C GLU A 63 16.30 -1.72 -4.76
N THR A 64 17.61 -1.89 -4.61
CA THR A 64 18.27 -3.20 -4.72
C THR A 64 18.16 -4.02 -3.43
N HIS A 65 17.69 -3.43 -2.35
CA HIS A 65 17.54 -4.09 -1.05
C HIS A 65 16.08 -4.09 -0.59
N LEU A 66 15.64 -5.22 -0.05
CA LEU A 66 14.28 -5.40 0.48
C LEU A 66 14.25 -4.99 1.97
N GLU A 67 14.54 -3.73 2.24
CA GLU A 67 14.50 -3.13 3.57
C GLU A 67 13.18 -2.37 3.80
N ALA A 68 12.87 -2.08 5.07
CA ALA A 68 11.71 -1.28 5.46
C ALA A 68 11.70 0.11 4.78
N ARG A 69 12.87 0.70 4.56
CA ARG A 69 13.06 1.98 3.88
C ARG A 69 12.39 2.02 2.50
N LEU A 70 12.35 0.90 1.77
CA LEU A 70 11.67 0.80 0.48
C LEU A 70 10.17 1.16 0.62
N ALA A 71 9.48 0.52 1.55
CA ALA A 71 8.05 0.77 1.80
C ALA A 71 7.82 2.19 2.37
N VAL A 72 8.67 2.64 3.29
CA VAL A 72 8.62 4.00 3.86
C VAL A 72 8.76 5.07 2.78
N THR A 73 9.66 4.88 1.81
CA THR A 73 9.85 5.82 0.70
C THR A 73 8.60 5.89 -0.18
N ALA A 74 8.00 4.75 -0.54
CA ALA A 74 6.76 4.72 -1.33
C ALA A 74 5.59 5.39 -0.59
N LEU A 75 5.44 5.14 0.72
CA LEU A 75 4.43 5.78 1.57
C LEU A 75 4.66 7.29 1.68
N SER A 76 5.90 7.72 1.88
CA SER A 76 6.26 9.15 1.97
C SER A 76 5.92 9.91 0.69
N MET A 77 6.18 9.30 -0.48
CA MET A 77 5.79 9.86 -1.77
C MET A 77 4.27 10.02 -1.88
N ALA A 78 3.51 8.99 -1.49
CA ALA A 78 2.04 9.04 -1.51
C ALA A 78 1.49 10.12 -0.57
N LEU A 79 2.02 10.24 0.65
CA LEU A 79 1.64 11.26 1.63
C LEU A 79 1.92 12.67 1.13
N ALA A 80 3.08 12.89 0.51
CA ALA A 80 3.43 14.19 -0.07
C ALA A 80 2.50 14.59 -1.23
N ALA A 81 2.10 13.61 -2.06
CA ALA A 81 1.21 13.83 -3.20
C ALA A 81 -0.26 14.07 -2.81
N ARG A 82 -0.74 13.47 -1.70
CA ARG A 82 -2.17 13.40 -1.37
C ARG A 82 -2.59 14.19 -0.15
N GLN A 83 -1.76 14.25 0.88
CA GLN A 83 -2.07 14.91 2.15
C GLN A 83 -3.44 14.51 2.71
N PRO A 84 -3.69 13.21 2.96
CA PRO A 84 -5.01 12.74 3.36
C PRO A 84 -5.46 13.38 4.67
N THR A 85 -6.77 13.54 4.83
CA THR A 85 -7.34 14.04 6.08
C THR A 85 -7.04 13.06 7.22
N PRO A 86 -6.49 13.50 8.36
CA PRO A 86 -6.23 12.61 9.50
C PRO A 86 -7.46 11.81 9.91
N GLY A 87 -7.29 10.51 10.17
CA GLY A 87 -8.36 9.62 10.61
C GLY A 87 -9.33 9.15 9.50
N SER A 88 -9.15 9.58 8.24
CA SER A 88 -10.06 9.21 7.15
C SER A 88 -9.58 8.04 6.30
N LEU A 89 -8.29 7.69 6.39
CA LEU A 89 -7.63 6.75 5.51
C LEU A 89 -7.34 5.42 6.19
N ILE A 90 -7.65 4.32 5.51
CA ILE A 90 -7.17 2.98 5.81
C ILE A 90 -6.04 2.64 4.86
N HIS A 91 -4.91 2.21 5.41
CA HIS A 91 -3.79 1.68 4.65
C HIS A 91 -3.76 0.16 4.75
N HIS A 92 -3.87 -0.54 3.64
CA HIS A 92 -3.92 -2.00 3.58
C HIS A 92 -2.71 -2.58 2.87
N SER A 93 -2.09 -3.59 3.48
CA SER A 93 -0.95 -4.31 2.92
C SER A 93 -1.05 -5.81 3.19
N ASP A 94 -0.12 -6.59 2.65
CA ASP A 94 0.13 -7.94 3.13
C ASP A 94 0.80 -7.90 4.52
N ARG A 95 1.20 -9.08 5.03
CA ARG A 95 1.90 -9.23 6.32
C ARG A 95 3.42 -9.21 6.16
N GLY A 96 3.96 -8.50 5.18
CA GLY A 96 5.40 -8.36 5.03
C GLY A 96 6.01 -7.58 6.18
N ILE A 97 7.20 -7.99 6.61
CA ILE A 97 7.95 -7.36 7.71
C ILE A 97 8.17 -5.84 7.46
N GLN A 98 8.25 -5.43 6.21
CA GLN A 98 8.43 -4.03 5.79
C GLN A 98 7.26 -3.13 6.25
N TYR A 99 6.05 -3.69 6.31
CA TYR A 99 4.83 -2.98 6.74
C TYR A 99 4.58 -3.06 8.24
N ALA A 100 5.23 -4.00 8.93
CA ALA A 100 5.09 -4.21 10.36
C ALA A 100 6.19 -3.54 11.19
N CYS A 101 7.25 -3.02 10.57
CA CYS A 101 8.38 -2.39 11.27
C CYS A 101 7.99 -1.04 11.90
N GLY A 102 8.75 -0.62 12.92
CA GLY A 102 8.50 0.61 13.69
C GLY A 102 8.44 1.84 12.80
N ASP A 103 9.44 2.08 11.95
CA ASP A 103 9.51 3.27 11.10
C ASP A 103 8.27 3.45 10.22
N TYR A 104 7.74 2.33 9.68
CA TYR A 104 6.55 2.35 8.84
C TYR A 104 5.28 2.63 9.64
N THR A 105 5.11 1.93 10.76
CA THR A 105 3.94 2.09 11.65
C THR A 105 3.91 3.47 12.30
N ASP A 106 5.07 4.02 12.67
CA ASP A 106 5.18 5.37 13.22
C ASP A 106 4.81 6.45 12.19
N LEU A 107 5.15 6.21 10.90
CA LEU A 107 4.75 7.10 9.82
C LEU A 107 3.23 7.11 9.63
N LEU A 108 2.58 5.94 9.63
CA LEU A 108 1.12 5.83 9.58
C LEU A 108 0.47 6.52 10.79
N GLN A 109 0.99 6.29 11.99
CA GLN A 109 0.47 6.89 13.22
C GLN A 109 0.59 8.42 13.22
N ARG A 110 1.71 8.96 12.78
CA ARG A 110 1.91 10.43 12.68
C ARG A 110 0.90 11.11 11.76
N HIS A 111 0.38 10.40 10.77
CA HIS A 111 -0.64 10.89 9.82
C HIS A 111 -2.06 10.44 10.18
N ASP A 112 -2.24 9.81 11.34
CA ASP A 112 -3.53 9.25 11.80
C ASP A 112 -4.18 8.33 10.77
N ILE A 113 -3.38 7.44 10.17
CA ILE A 113 -3.80 6.46 9.17
C ILE A 113 -3.99 5.11 9.83
N ALA A 114 -5.15 4.49 9.65
CA ALA A 114 -5.47 3.20 10.22
C ALA A 114 -4.76 2.06 9.44
N PRO A 115 -3.83 1.30 10.07
CA PRO A 115 -3.22 0.15 9.42
C PRO A 115 -4.18 -1.03 9.32
N SER A 116 -4.09 -1.77 8.22
CA SER A 116 -4.88 -2.96 7.92
C SER A 116 -4.01 -3.99 7.22
N MET A 117 -4.14 -5.28 7.56
CA MET A 117 -3.35 -6.34 6.95
C MET A 117 -4.21 -7.46 6.41
N SER A 118 -3.82 -8.01 5.25
CA SER A 118 -4.43 -9.19 4.65
C SER A 118 -4.34 -10.41 5.57
N ARG A 119 -5.25 -11.34 5.42
CA ARG A 119 -5.13 -12.67 6.04
C ARG A 119 -4.06 -13.49 5.34
N VAL A 120 -3.43 -14.41 6.06
CA VAL A 120 -2.44 -15.32 5.47
C VAL A 120 -3.08 -16.11 4.32
N GLY A 121 -2.43 -16.09 3.15
CA GLY A 121 -2.85 -16.91 2.00
C GLY A 121 -4.17 -16.49 1.34
N ASN A 122 -4.66 -15.28 1.57
CA ASN A 122 -5.87 -14.79 0.94
C ASN A 122 -5.57 -13.68 -0.10
N PRO A 123 -5.45 -14.02 -1.40
CA PRO A 123 -5.15 -13.06 -2.46
C PRO A 123 -6.28 -12.03 -2.67
N TYR A 124 -7.51 -12.36 -2.34
CA TYR A 124 -8.64 -11.44 -2.53
C TYR A 124 -8.56 -10.18 -1.66
N ASP A 125 -7.83 -10.26 -0.55
CA ASP A 125 -7.71 -9.14 0.39
C ASP A 125 -6.88 -7.99 -0.22
N ASN A 126 -5.94 -8.26 -1.18
CA ASN A 126 -5.11 -7.25 -1.86
C ASN A 126 -5.22 -7.27 -3.40
N ALA A 127 -6.35 -7.73 -3.92
CA ALA A 127 -6.54 -7.98 -5.37
C ALA A 127 -6.28 -6.76 -6.26
N LYS A 128 -6.43 -5.52 -5.74
CA LYS A 128 -6.20 -4.28 -6.52
C LYS A 128 -4.71 -4.05 -6.77
N ALA A 129 -3.88 -4.23 -5.74
CA ALA A 129 -2.43 -4.13 -5.89
C ALA A 129 -1.88 -5.30 -6.74
N GLU A 130 -2.37 -6.53 -6.54
CA GLU A 130 -2.01 -7.68 -7.36
C GLU A 130 -2.35 -7.47 -8.84
N SER A 131 -3.51 -6.89 -9.14
CA SER A 131 -3.93 -6.54 -10.50
C SER A 131 -2.98 -5.53 -11.14
N PHE A 132 -2.53 -4.51 -10.40
CA PHE A 132 -1.50 -3.59 -10.87
C PHE A 132 -0.19 -4.31 -11.15
N MET A 133 0.28 -5.14 -10.21
CA MET A 133 1.54 -5.88 -10.39
C MET A 133 1.52 -6.81 -11.60
N LYS A 134 0.38 -7.46 -11.86
CA LYS A 134 0.19 -8.26 -13.07
C LYS A 134 0.29 -7.40 -14.33
N THR A 135 -0.35 -6.26 -14.35
CA THR A 135 -0.30 -5.31 -15.48
C THR A 135 1.12 -4.82 -15.73
N LEU A 136 1.81 -4.35 -14.68
CA LEU A 136 3.21 -3.92 -14.76
C LEU A 136 4.10 -5.02 -15.34
N LYS A 137 3.98 -6.24 -14.84
CA LYS A 137 4.77 -7.37 -15.32
C LYS A 137 4.49 -7.70 -16.78
N GLN A 138 3.24 -7.64 -17.21
CA GLN A 138 2.86 -7.99 -18.57
C GLN A 138 3.21 -6.90 -19.59
N GLU A 139 3.09 -5.64 -19.24
CA GLU A 139 3.20 -4.53 -20.20
C GLU A 139 4.55 -3.84 -20.18
N GLU A 140 5.28 -3.89 -19.06
CA GLU A 140 6.58 -3.23 -18.94
C GLU A 140 7.71 -4.20 -18.65
N VAL A 141 7.56 -5.13 -17.69
CA VAL A 141 8.70 -5.91 -17.17
C VAL A 141 9.01 -7.12 -18.02
N ASN A 142 7.99 -7.87 -18.47
CA ASN A 142 8.20 -9.09 -19.23
C ASN A 142 8.74 -8.78 -20.65
N GLY A 143 9.91 -9.32 -20.94
CA GLY A 143 10.59 -9.06 -22.21
C GLY A 143 11.57 -7.89 -22.17
N GLN A 144 11.65 -7.16 -21.07
CA GLN A 144 12.67 -6.13 -20.87
C GLN A 144 13.90 -6.70 -20.14
N THR A 145 15.06 -6.13 -20.46
CA THR A 145 16.30 -6.38 -19.74
C THR A 145 16.82 -5.07 -19.17
N TYR A 146 16.67 -4.91 -17.85
CA TYR A 146 17.19 -3.73 -17.16
C TYR A 146 18.65 -3.96 -16.81
N ARG A 147 19.55 -3.07 -17.27
CA ARG A 147 20.99 -3.14 -17.00
C ARG A 147 21.29 -3.03 -15.49
N ASP A 148 20.65 -2.06 -14.84
CA ASP A 148 20.87 -1.69 -13.44
C ASP A 148 19.57 -1.13 -12.82
N ALA A 149 19.61 -0.87 -11.52
CA ALA A 149 18.47 -0.33 -10.79
C ALA A 149 18.03 1.06 -11.27
N GLN A 150 18.96 1.90 -11.75
CA GLN A 150 18.62 3.22 -12.28
C GLN A 150 17.88 3.14 -13.61
N HIS A 151 18.29 2.22 -14.49
CA HIS A 151 17.58 1.95 -15.74
C HIS A 151 16.18 1.44 -15.47
N ALA A 152 16.03 0.46 -14.56
CA ALA A 152 14.72 -0.04 -14.14
C ALA A 152 13.83 1.05 -13.51
N ARG A 153 14.41 1.90 -12.66
CA ARG A 153 13.69 3.02 -12.02
C ARG A 153 13.14 4.00 -13.04
N ASN A 154 13.94 4.36 -14.05
CA ASN A 154 13.52 5.29 -15.09
C ASN A 154 12.40 4.70 -15.95
N ALA A 155 12.55 3.44 -16.42
CA ALA A 155 11.58 2.79 -17.29
C ALA A 155 10.26 2.52 -16.56
N ILE A 156 10.33 1.91 -15.37
CA ILE A 156 9.14 1.61 -14.54
C ILE A 156 8.46 2.90 -14.07
N GLY A 157 9.23 3.92 -13.70
CA GLY A 157 8.69 5.23 -13.34
C GLY A 157 7.93 5.87 -14.50
N ALA A 158 8.49 5.86 -15.71
CA ALA A 158 7.81 6.35 -16.91
C ALA A 158 6.54 5.54 -17.20
N PHE A 159 6.60 4.21 -17.08
CA PHE A 159 5.42 3.36 -17.23
C PHE A 159 4.32 3.72 -16.21
N ILE A 160 4.65 3.86 -14.92
CA ILE A 160 3.68 4.20 -13.87
C ILE A 160 3.05 5.55 -14.15
N GLU A 161 3.87 6.59 -14.38
CA GLU A 161 3.38 7.97 -14.44
C GLU A 161 2.69 8.29 -15.77
N GLU A 162 3.25 7.85 -16.90
CA GLU A 162 2.75 8.23 -18.22
C GLU A 162 1.78 7.20 -18.78
N VAL A 163 2.11 5.90 -18.69
CA VAL A 163 1.28 4.86 -19.29
C VAL A 163 0.14 4.46 -18.36
N TYR A 164 0.47 3.96 -17.17
CA TYR A 164 -0.55 3.42 -16.27
C TYR A 164 -1.49 4.50 -15.72
N ASN A 165 -0.95 5.58 -15.19
CA ASN A 165 -1.76 6.63 -14.57
C ASN A 165 -2.49 7.53 -15.58
N ARG A 166 -1.91 7.79 -16.79
CA ARG A 166 -2.43 8.80 -17.72
C ARG A 166 -3.02 8.24 -19.03
N GLN A 167 -2.67 7.03 -19.43
CA GLN A 167 -3.09 6.50 -20.74
C GLN A 167 -3.91 5.21 -20.62
N ARG A 168 -3.59 4.36 -19.63
CA ARG A 168 -4.22 3.06 -19.52
C ARG A 168 -5.70 3.16 -19.14
N LEU A 169 -6.57 2.59 -19.97
CA LEU A 169 -8.02 2.54 -19.73
C LEU A 169 -8.37 1.44 -18.74
N HIS A 170 -9.22 1.76 -17.78
CA HIS A 170 -9.72 0.82 -16.77
C HIS A 170 -11.23 0.65 -16.88
N SER A 171 -11.71 -0.58 -17.08
CA SER A 171 -13.16 -0.85 -17.16
C SER A 171 -13.91 -0.43 -15.90
N ALA A 172 -13.29 -0.62 -14.72
CA ALA A 172 -13.85 -0.17 -13.44
C ALA A 172 -13.95 1.37 -13.29
N LEU A 173 -13.30 2.13 -14.17
CA LEU A 173 -13.32 3.60 -14.20
C LEU A 173 -14.07 4.13 -15.44
N ALA A 174 -15.03 3.36 -15.95
CA ALA A 174 -15.74 3.68 -17.19
C ALA A 174 -14.78 3.92 -18.38
N TYR A 175 -13.76 3.05 -18.51
CA TYR A 175 -12.73 3.10 -19.55
C TYR A 175 -11.97 4.43 -19.60
N ARG A 176 -11.68 5.01 -18.44
CA ARG A 176 -10.82 6.19 -18.28
C ARG A 176 -9.50 5.84 -17.61
N PRO A 177 -8.41 6.57 -17.92
CA PRO A 177 -7.17 6.49 -17.13
C PRO A 177 -7.40 7.00 -15.71
N PRO A 178 -6.64 6.51 -14.71
CA PRO A 178 -6.75 6.94 -13.32
C PRO A 178 -6.69 8.46 -13.12
N ALA A 179 -5.75 9.14 -13.77
CA ALA A 179 -5.57 10.59 -13.65
C ALA A 179 -6.77 11.38 -14.25
N GLU A 180 -7.30 10.95 -15.39
CA GLU A 180 -8.48 11.54 -16.00
C GLU A 180 -9.73 11.31 -15.15
N PHE A 181 -9.87 10.08 -14.63
CA PHE A 181 -10.96 9.76 -13.72
C PHE A 181 -10.95 10.68 -12.50
N GLU A 182 -9.82 10.83 -11.82
CA GLU A 182 -9.70 11.75 -10.68
C GLU A 182 -10.01 13.20 -11.05
N ALA A 183 -9.54 13.66 -12.21
CA ALA A 183 -9.80 15.02 -12.68
C ALA A 183 -11.29 15.28 -12.98
N SER A 184 -12.05 14.23 -13.29
CA SER A 184 -13.50 14.31 -13.56
C SER A 184 -14.36 14.27 -12.31
N LEU A 185 -13.79 13.95 -11.14
CA LEU A 185 -14.55 13.93 -9.90
C LEU A 185 -14.92 15.35 -9.47
N PRO A 186 -16.12 15.55 -8.89
CA PRO A 186 -16.47 16.83 -8.30
C PRO A 186 -15.39 17.21 -7.26
N ARG A 187 -14.83 18.41 -7.36
CA ARG A 187 -13.98 18.91 -6.29
C ARG A 187 -14.86 19.07 -5.06
N CYS A 188 -14.84 18.07 -4.17
CA CYS A 188 -15.45 18.23 -2.87
C CYS A 188 -14.77 19.42 -2.20
N ARG A 189 -15.53 20.53 -2.05
CA ARG A 189 -15.15 21.58 -1.11
C ARG A 189 -15.00 20.89 0.24
N ALA A 190 -13.84 21.03 0.85
CA ALA A 190 -13.58 20.57 2.20
C ALA A 190 -14.68 21.10 3.13
N ALA A 191 -15.65 20.29 3.44
CA ALA A 191 -16.53 20.43 4.60
C ALA A 191 -17.53 19.29 4.67
N ALA A 192 -17.58 18.70 5.83
CA ALA A 192 -18.66 18.01 6.49
C ALA A 192 -18.81 16.51 6.28
N GLN A 193 -18.52 15.84 7.39
CA GLN A 193 -19.09 14.58 7.87
C GLN A 193 -18.69 13.28 7.15
N GLN A 194 -17.45 12.89 7.39
CA GLN A 194 -17.10 11.48 7.32
C GLN A 194 -17.46 10.81 8.65
N PRO A 195 -17.96 9.55 8.63
CA PRO A 195 -18.16 8.81 9.87
C PRO A 195 -16.81 8.63 10.56
N ARG A 196 -16.68 9.17 11.76
CA ARG A 196 -15.51 8.94 12.61
C ARG A 196 -15.41 7.44 12.85
N ILE A 197 -14.33 6.82 12.40
CA ILE A 197 -13.97 5.47 12.81
C ILE A 197 -13.84 5.54 14.34
N ALA A 198 -14.68 4.79 15.06
CA ALA A 198 -14.66 4.79 16.51
C ALA A 198 -13.25 4.42 17.00
N PRO A 199 -12.69 5.14 17.97
CA PRO A 199 -11.38 4.80 18.50
C PRO A 199 -11.46 3.39 19.09
N VAL A 200 -10.52 2.52 18.69
CA VAL A 200 -10.31 1.21 19.29
C VAL A 200 -9.84 1.49 20.73
N THR A 201 -10.77 1.36 21.67
CA THR A 201 -10.47 1.51 23.10
C THR A 201 -9.52 0.39 23.52
N HIS A 202 -8.28 0.77 23.79
CA HIS A 202 -7.32 -0.10 24.47
C HIS A 202 -7.81 -0.36 25.90
N GLN A 203 -8.34 -1.54 26.16
CA GLN A 203 -8.40 -2.04 27.54
C GLN A 203 -6.95 -2.38 27.95
N PRO A 204 -6.43 -1.79 29.03
CA PRO A 204 -5.17 -2.23 29.59
C PRO A 204 -5.29 -3.66 30.11
N ALA A 205 -4.30 -4.49 29.77
CA ALA A 205 -4.21 -5.85 30.29
C ALA A 205 -4.16 -5.81 31.83
N GLN A 206 -5.04 -6.55 32.49
CA GLN A 206 -4.98 -6.72 33.93
C GLN A 206 -3.70 -7.46 34.31
N PRO A 207 -3.00 -7.01 35.36
CA PRO A 207 -1.83 -7.74 35.87
C PRO A 207 -2.23 -9.11 36.42
N PRO A 208 -1.37 -10.15 36.35
CA PRO A 208 -1.67 -11.45 36.87
C PRO A 208 -1.91 -11.40 38.39
N GLN A 209 -3.04 -11.96 38.84
CA GLN A 209 -3.35 -12.10 40.26
C GLN A 209 -2.33 -13.06 40.90
N ALA A 210 -1.69 -12.61 41.96
CA ALA A 210 -0.82 -13.40 42.78
C ALA A 210 -1.60 -14.58 43.40
N LEU A 211 -1.12 -15.80 43.11
CA LEU A 211 -1.62 -17.03 43.78
C LEU A 211 -1.24 -16.95 45.27
N GLY A 212 -2.25 -16.89 46.10
CA GLY A 212 -2.12 -16.92 47.54
C GLY A 212 -1.52 -18.24 48.02
N THR A 213 -0.52 -18.12 48.87
CA THR A 213 0.01 -19.23 49.67
C THR A 213 -1.07 -19.71 50.63
N CYS A 214 -1.40 -20.98 50.58
CA CYS A 214 -2.16 -21.68 51.60
C CYS A 214 -1.23 -22.37 52.61
N PRO A 215 -1.66 -22.51 53.87
CA PRO A 215 -0.83 -22.91 55.03
C PRO A 215 -0.31 -24.35 55.00
#